data_80cd8b97f35ef21d5e9978472a4b57cf
#
_entry.id   80cd8b97f35ef21d5e9978472a4b57cf
#
_cell.length_a   1.000
_cell.length_b   1.000
_cell.length_c   1.000
_cell.angle_alpha   90.00
_cell.angle_beta   90.00
_cell.angle_gamma   90.00
#
_symmetry.space_group_name_H-M   'P 1'
#
loop_
_entity.id
_entity.type
_entity.pdbx_description
1 polymer ?
#
loop_
_entity_poly.entity_id
_entity_poly.type
_entity_poly.pdbx_seq_one_letter_code
_entity_poly.pdbx_strand_id
1 'polypeptide(L)'
;MKNLIIIGAGGMGRTVYSNALESVGFGEDFVVKGFIDDNLEALKDYPNYPPVIDTIKDYVPQKDDVFVSSIGGASRRRCMEKIIRRDGEFIDLIHKTARIYTNAKLGKGNFIGAFSVIGNDAEIGDYNMIQSYTVIGHDVKIGNWNRIDTHVTLVGGIVIEDDINIHTGAVISHNVRVESGAHVGACSFVFRTVKAGTTVMGNPAKKIM
;
A
#
# COMPACT_ATOMS: atom_id res chain seq x y z
N MET A 1 -15.53 -5.82 -17.85
CA MET A 1 -14.38 -6.32 -17.06
C MET A 1 -13.26 -5.32 -17.21
N LYS A 2 -12.69 -4.83 -16.11
CA LYS A 2 -11.61 -3.84 -16.12
C LYS A 2 -10.24 -4.48 -16.39
N ASN A 3 -9.32 -3.69 -16.88
CA ASN A 3 -7.92 -4.09 -17.13
C ASN A 3 -7.03 -3.54 -16.02
N LEU A 4 -6.61 -4.37 -15.08
CA LEU A 4 -5.70 -3.93 -14.02
C LEU A 4 -4.28 -3.76 -14.57
N ILE A 5 -3.71 -2.59 -14.34
CA ILE A 5 -2.34 -2.23 -14.67
C ILE A 5 -1.58 -1.98 -13.37
N ILE A 6 -0.45 -2.66 -13.21
CA ILE A 6 0.41 -2.55 -12.03
C ILE A 6 1.49 -1.52 -12.34
N ILE A 7 1.56 -0.46 -11.53
CA ILE A 7 2.61 0.56 -11.64
C ILE A 7 3.86 0.08 -10.90
N GLY A 8 4.93 -0.18 -11.66
CA GLY A 8 6.19 -0.75 -11.17
C GLY A 8 6.28 -2.25 -11.41
N ALA A 9 7.33 -2.70 -12.11
CA ALA A 9 7.57 -4.10 -12.50
C ALA A 9 8.73 -4.76 -11.72
N GLY A 10 9.23 -4.12 -10.67
CA GLY A 10 10.27 -4.66 -9.79
C GLY A 10 9.76 -5.81 -8.89
N GLY A 11 10.55 -6.19 -7.89
CA GLY A 11 10.20 -7.27 -6.94
C GLY A 11 8.83 -7.10 -6.28
N MET A 12 8.52 -5.88 -5.82
CA MET A 12 7.19 -5.59 -5.25
C MET A 12 6.08 -5.66 -6.32
N GLY A 13 6.37 -5.29 -7.58
CA GLY A 13 5.43 -5.44 -8.69
C GLY A 13 5.03 -6.90 -8.90
N ARG A 14 5.99 -7.81 -8.90
CA ARG A 14 5.73 -9.25 -8.99
C ARG A 14 4.91 -9.77 -7.79
N THR A 15 5.18 -9.24 -6.59
CA THR A 15 4.37 -9.57 -5.39
C THR A 15 2.93 -9.06 -5.52
N VAL A 16 2.73 -7.83 -5.98
CA VAL A 16 1.39 -7.27 -6.22
C VAL A 16 0.66 -8.06 -7.30
N TYR A 17 1.34 -8.48 -8.35
CA TYR A 17 0.77 -9.36 -9.38
C TYR A 17 0.24 -10.68 -8.78
N SER A 18 1.06 -11.37 -7.99
CA SER A 18 0.63 -12.62 -7.34
C SER A 18 -0.57 -12.40 -6.40
N ASN A 19 -0.57 -11.28 -5.66
CA ASN A 19 -1.73 -10.91 -4.83
C ASN A 19 -2.96 -10.60 -5.69
N ALA A 20 -2.80 -9.96 -6.85
CA ALA A 20 -3.93 -9.62 -7.73
C ALA A 20 -4.67 -10.85 -8.24
N LEU A 21 -3.95 -11.93 -8.56
CA LEU A 21 -4.53 -13.20 -9.00
C LEU A 21 -5.40 -13.86 -7.90
N GLU A 22 -5.16 -13.52 -6.64
CA GLU A 22 -5.89 -14.02 -5.49
C GLU A 22 -6.72 -12.93 -4.78
N SER A 23 -6.95 -11.80 -5.43
CA SER A 23 -7.75 -10.70 -4.89
C SER A 23 -9.23 -10.87 -5.20
N VAL A 24 -10.05 -10.20 -4.39
CA VAL A 24 -11.50 -10.11 -4.61
C VAL A 24 -11.75 -9.46 -5.97
N GLY A 25 -12.66 -10.04 -6.76
CA GLY A 25 -13.03 -9.54 -8.09
C GLY A 25 -12.11 -9.99 -9.24
N PHE A 26 -10.98 -10.69 -8.96
CA PHE A 26 -10.15 -11.23 -10.04
C PHE A 26 -10.91 -12.27 -10.87
N GLY A 27 -10.89 -12.08 -12.20
CA GLY A 27 -11.61 -12.93 -13.16
C GLY A 27 -13.08 -12.58 -13.34
N GLU A 28 -13.66 -11.73 -12.48
CA GLU A 28 -15.06 -11.27 -12.54
C GLU A 28 -15.13 -9.77 -12.84
N ASP A 29 -14.50 -8.94 -12.00
CA ASP A 29 -14.49 -7.48 -12.15
C ASP A 29 -13.30 -7.01 -12.97
N PHE A 30 -12.12 -7.63 -12.78
CA PHE A 30 -10.89 -7.28 -13.47
C PHE A 30 -10.01 -8.48 -13.82
N VAL A 31 -9.12 -8.25 -14.79
CA VAL A 31 -7.98 -9.12 -15.13
C VAL A 31 -6.70 -8.28 -15.17
N VAL A 32 -5.54 -8.91 -14.95
CA VAL A 32 -4.27 -8.18 -15.06
C VAL A 32 -3.84 -8.06 -16.51
N LYS A 33 -3.77 -6.82 -17.03
CA LYS A 33 -3.32 -6.51 -18.39
C LYS A 33 -1.80 -6.49 -18.52
N GLY A 34 -1.10 -5.97 -17.50
CA GLY A 34 0.34 -5.85 -17.53
C GLY A 34 0.88 -4.86 -16.51
N PHE A 35 2.13 -4.48 -16.72
CA PHE A 35 2.83 -3.50 -15.89
C PHE A 35 3.13 -2.24 -16.70
N ILE A 36 3.30 -1.11 -16.01
CA ILE A 36 3.98 0.06 -16.55
C ILE A 36 5.21 0.37 -15.66
N ASP A 37 6.36 0.54 -16.29
CA ASP A 37 7.63 0.81 -15.62
C ASP A 37 8.54 1.61 -16.54
N ASP A 38 9.28 2.59 -16.02
CA ASP A 38 10.22 3.37 -16.84
C ASP A 38 11.41 2.50 -17.35
N ASN A 39 11.60 1.30 -16.78
CA ASN A 39 12.47 0.24 -17.32
C ASN A 39 11.62 -0.82 -18.03
N LEU A 40 11.52 -0.74 -19.36
CA LEU A 40 10.77 -1.69 -20.18
C LEU A 40 11.28 -3.14 -20.10
N GLU A 41 12.55 -3.32 -19.74
CA GLU A 41 13.21 -4.63 -19.62
C GLU A 41 13.14 -5.19 -18.18
N ALA A 42 12.37 -4.58 -17.28
CA ALA A 42 12.33 -4.95 -15.86
C ALA A 42 11.95 -6.42 -15.60
N LEU A 43 11.24 -7.05 -16.53
CA LEU A 43 10.79 -8.46 -16.45
C LEU A 43 11.52 -9.39 -17.41
N LYS A 44 12.58 -8.95 -18.08
CA LYS A 44 13.33 -9.73 -19.08
C LYS A 44 13.77 -11.11 -18.57
N ASP A 45 14.24 -11.17 -17.33
CA ASP A 45 14.75 -12.41 -16.72
C ASP A 45 13.66 -13.13 -15.88
N TYR A 46 12.41 -12.68 -15.97
CA TYR A 46 11.29 -13.23 -15.20
C TYR A 46 10.16 -13.69 -16.14
N PRO A 47 10.26 -14.89 -16.72
CA PRO A 47 9.17 -15.45 -17.53
C PRO A 47 7.91 -15.70 -16.68
N ASN A 48 6.77 -15.82 -17.30
CA ASN A 48 5.46 -16.07 -16.67
C ASN A 48 4.80 -14.87 -15.97
N TYR A 49 5.32 -13.67 -16.15
CA TYR A 49 4.61 -12.44 -15.82
C TYR A 49 4.04 -11.77 -17.08
N PRO A 50 2.92 -11.04 -16.96
CA PRO A 50 2.46 -10.19 -18.06
C PRO A 50 3.52 -9.14 -18.42
N PRO A 51 3.50 -8.62 -19.66
CA PRO A 51 4.54 -7.70 -20.13
C PRO A 51 4.55 -6.37 -19.39
N VAL A 52 5.68 -5.67 -19.43
CA VAL A 52 5.73 -4.21 -19.27
C VAL A 52 5.22 -3.61 -20.58
N ILE A 53 4.02 -3.00 -20.52
CA ILE A 53 3.29 -2.55 -21.72
C ILE A 53 3.67 -1.13 -22.15
N ASP A 54 4.21 -0.31 -21.23
CA ASP A 54 4.67 1.05 -21.52
C ASP A 54 5.45 1.63 -20.33
N THR A 55 6.00 2.85 -20.51
CA THR A 55 6.59 3.62 -19.42
C THR A 55 5.51 4.32 -18.57
N ILE A 56 5.81 4.58 -17.29
CA ILE A 56 4.92 5.38 -16.43
C ILE A 56 4.76 6.81 -16.97
N LYS A 57 5.82 7.29 -17.64
CA LYS A 57 5.84 8.64 -18.21
C LYS A 57 4.88 8.77 -19.40
N ASP A 58 4.81 7.77 -20.26
CA ASP A 58 4.16 7.91 -21.57
C ASP A 58 2.79 7.24 -21.62
N TYR A 59 2.51 6.29 -20.72
CA TYR A 59 1.24 5.55 -20.71
C TYR A 59 0.03 6.47 -20.60
N VAL A 60 -0.90 6.30 -21.53
CA VAL A 60 -2.21 7.00 -21.53
C VAL A 60 -3.30 6.02 -21.13
N PRO A 61 -3.97 6.22 -19.96
CA PRO A 61 -5.05 5.36 -19.51
C PRO A 61 -6.15 5.19 -20.56
N GLN A 62 -6.59 3.97 -20.79
CA GLN A 62 -7.72 3.64 -21.66
C GLN A 62 -9.00 3.52 -20.84
N LYS A 63 -10.16 3.55 -21.50
CA LYS A 63 -11.50 3.59 -20.86
C LYS A 63 -11.72 2.54 -19.77
N ASP A 64 -11.20 1.32 -19.95
CA ASP A 64 -11.41 0.22 -19.01
C ASP A 64 -10.17 -0.09 -18.15
N ASP A 65 -9.15 0.75 -18.20
CA ASP A 65 -7.95 0.58 -17.40
C ASP A 65 -8.16 1.06 -15.96
N VAL A 66 -7.67 0.24 -15.03
CA VAL A 66 -7.61 0.58 -13.59
C VAL A 66 -6.22 0.26 -13.07
N PHE A 67 -5.82 0.94 -12.00
CA PHE A 67 -4.43 0.93 -11.56
C PHE A 67 -4.29 0.53 -10.09
N VAL A 68 -3.14 -0.10 -9.80
CA VAL A 68 -2.59 -0.27 -8.45
C VAL A 68 -1.09 0.03 -8.49
N SER A 69 -0.55 0.60 -7.43
CA SER A 69 0.89 0.90 -7.36
C SER A 69 1.63 -0.13 -6.52
N SER A 70 2.77 -0.57 -7.02
CA SER A 70 3.76 -1.39 -6.30
C SER A 70 5.04 -0.63 -5.96
N ILE A 71 5.12 0.65 -6.35
CA ILE A 71 6.30 1.49 -6.10
C ILE A 71 6.39 1.81 -4.61
N GLY A 72 7.59 1.70 -4.05
CA GLY A 72 7.89 2.11 -2.70
C GLY A 72 8.61 3.47 -2.63
N GLY A 73 8.73 4.00 -1.40
CA GLY A 73 9.50 5.20 -1.11
C GLY A 73 8.95 6.50 -1.72
N ALA A 74 9.77 7.54 -1.72
CA ALA A 74 9.38 8.91 -2.08
C ALA A 74 8.90 9.10 -3.53
N SER A 75 9.24 8.19 -4.45
CA SER A 75 8.80 8.24 -5.85
C SER A 75 7.37 7.76 -6.06
N ARG A 76 6.80 6.99 -5.12
CA ARG A 76 5.47 6.36 -5.24
C ARG A 76 4.38 7.37 -5.59
N ARG A 77 4.20 8.37 -4.74
CA ARG A 77 3.17 9.40 -4.93
C ARG A 77 3.34 10.12 -6.26
N ARG A 78 4.55 10.54 -6.60
CA ARG A 78 4.85 11.24 -7.86
C ARG A 78 4.53 10.38 -9.09
N CYS A 79 4.79 9.07 -9.05
CA CYS A 79 4.45 8.17 -10.15
C CYS A 79 2.94 7.99 -10.29
N MET A 80 2.23 7.79 -9.18
CA MET A 80 0.78 7.66 -9.20
C MET A 80 0.09 8.94 -9.65
N GLU A 81 0.55 10.12 -9.20
CA GLU A 81 0.00 11.41 -9.61
C GLU A 81 0.10 11.64 -11.12
N LYS A 82 1.11 11.09 -11.82
CA LYS A 82 1.19 11.17 -13.29
C LYS A 82 -0.01 10.48 -13.95
N ILE A 83 -0.41 9.33 -13.42
CA ILE A 83 -1.55 8.56 -13.95
C ILE A 83 -2.88 9.21 -13.53
N ILE A 84 -3.00 9.68 -12.29
CA ILE A 84 -4.18 10.41 -11.79
C ILE A 84 -4.46 11.66 -12.65
N ARG A 85 -3.43 12.44 -12.99
CA ARG A 85 -3.57 13.63 -13.86
C ARG A 85 -4.00 13.34 -15.30
N ARG A 86 -3.97 12.07 -15.69
CA ARG A 86 -4.46 11.56 -16.99
C ARG A 86 -5.77 10.80 -16.82
N ASP A 87 -6.52 11.10 -15.77
CA ASP A 87 -7.81 10.47 -15.43
C ASP A 87 -7.74 8.96 -15.20
N GLY A 88 -6.56 8.42 -14.80
CA GLY A 88 -6.41 7.03 -14.42
C GLY A 88 -7.12 6.71 -13.10
N GLU A 89 -8.00 5.71 -13.13
CA GLU A 89 -8.78 5.23 -12.00
C GLU A 89 -7.98 4.22 -11.18
N PHE A 90 -7.84 4.45 -9.86
CA PHE A 90 -7.21 3.50 -8.95
C PHE A 90 -8.26 2.71 -8.20
N ILE A 91 -8.10 1.40 -8.15
CA ILE A 91 -8.98 0.49 -7.40
C ILE A 91 -8.33 0.01 -6.11
N ASP A 92 -9.15 -0.38 -5.15
CA ASP A 92 -8.69 -1.14 -4.01
C ASP A 92 -8.37 -2.57 -4.45
N LEU A 93 -7.12 -3.00 -4.22
CA LEU A 93 -6.71 -4.36 -4.47
C LEU A 93 -6.63 -5.11 -3.14
N ILE A 94 -7.64 -5.92 -2.86
CA ILE A 94 -7.82 -6.59 -1.57
C ILE A 94 -7.66 -8.09 -1.77
N HIS A 95 -6.65 -8.68 -1.13
CA HIS A 95 -6.45 -10.12 -1.18
C HIS A 95 -7.61 -10.87 -0.50
N LYS A 96 -8.08 -11.96 -1.08
CA LYS A 96 -9.25 -12.73 -0.56
C LYS A 96 -9.08 -13.27 0.86
N THR A 97 -7.85 -13.42 1.36
CA THR A 97 -7.57 -13.84 2.74
C THR A 97 -7.50 -12.67 3.73
N ALA A 98 -7.54 -11.42 3.27
CA ALA A 98 -7.64 -10.28 4.16
C ALA A 98 -8.98 -10.28 4.89
N ARG A 99 -8.98 -9.86 6.15
CA ARG A 99 -10.19 -9.77 6.97
C ARG A 99 -10.49 -8.31 7.25
N ILE A 100 -11.63 -7.83 6.77
CA ILE A 100 -12.14 -6.49 7.05
C ILE A 100 -13.33 -6.66 7.96
N TYR A 101 -13.25 -6.09 9.18
CA TYR A 101 -14.24 -6.27 10.21
C TYR A 101 -15.36 -5.21 10.14
N THR A 102 -16.32 -5.37 11.03
CA THR A 102 -17.54 -4.55 11.05
C THR A 102 -17.22 -3.06 11.13
N ASN A 103 -17.94 -2.26 10.33
CA ASN A 103 -17.83 -0.81 10.21
C ASN A 103 -16.48 -0.26 9.77
N ALA A 104 -15.51 -1.10 9.42
CA ALA A 104 -14.28 -0.60 8.83
C ALA A 104 -14.57 0.12 7.51
N LYS A 105 -13.96 1.29 7.30
CA LYS A 105 -14.13 2.12 6.11
C LYS A 105 -12.82 2.19 5.36
N LEU A 106 -12.88 2.03 4.07
CA LEU A 106 -11.74 2.18 3.16
C LEU A 106 -12.01 3.33 2.19
N GLY A 107 -10.99 4.13 1.92
CA GLY A 107 -10.97 5.05 0.80
C GLY A 107 -10.76 4.31 -0.52
N LYS A 108 -9.96 4.84 -1.41
CA LYS A 108 -9.71 4.28 -2.75
C LYS A 108 -8.23 4.10 -3.04
N GLY A 109 -7.93 3.18 -3.96
CA GLY A 109 -6.55 2.96 -4.44
C GLY A 109 -5.64 2.30 -3.42
N ASN A 110 -6.20 1.62 -2.44
CA ASN A 110 -5.46 0.90 -1.42
C ASN A 110 -5.03 -0.49 -1.89
N PHE A 111 -3.85 -0.92 -1.50
CA PHE A 111 -3.42 -2.30 -1.58
C PHE A 111 -3.50 -2.94 -0.20
N ILE A 112 -4.24 -4.02 -0.05
CA ILE A 112 -4.37 -4.79 1.19
C ILE A 112 -3.92 -6.23 0.93
N GLY A 113 -2.73 -6.55 1.40
CA GLY A 113 -2.06 -7.82 1.16
C GLY A 113 -2.66 -8.99 1.92
N ALA A 114 -2.21 -10.18 1.56
CA ALA A 114 -2.67 -11.44 2.10
C ALA A 114 -2.59 -11.52 3.64
N PHE A 115 -3.59 -12.14 4.26
CA PHE A 115 -3.67 -12.38 5.71
C PHE A 115 -3.61 -11.12 6.59
N SER A 116 -3.88 -9.94 6.01
CA SER A 116 -4.02 -8.71 6.79
C SER A 116 -5.37 -8.65 7.49
N VAL A 117 -5.41 -7.98 8.64
CA VAL A 117 -6.64 -7.77 9.42
C VAL A 117 -6.87 -6.27 9.58
N ILE A 118 -8.07 -5.82 9.20
CA ILE A 118 -8.56 -4.47 9.44
C ILE A 118 -9.66 -4.54 10.49
N GLY A 119 -9.40 -3.98 11.67
CA GLY A 119 -10.26 -4.07 12.86
C GLY A 119 -11.56 -3.29 12.74
N ASN A 120 -12.44 -3.53 13.73
CA ASN A 120 -13.72 -2.85 13.82
C ASN A 120 -13.54 -1.33 13.89
N ASP A 121 -14.42 -0.61 13.18
CA ASP A 121 -14.48 0.85 13.19
C ASP A 121 -13.17 1.55 12.76
N ALA A 122 -12.24 0.81 12.12
CA ALA A 122 -11.06 1.41 11.53
C ALA A 122 -11.42 2.26 10.30
N GLU A 123 -10.76 3.41 10.15
CA GLU A 123 -10.93 4.31 9.02
C GLU A 123 -9.61 4.43 8.26
N ILE A 124 -9.58 4.01 7.01
CA ILE A 124 -8.40 4.04 6.15
C ILE A 124 -8.68 4.96 4.96
N GLY A 125 -7.84 5.95 4.76
CA GLY A 125 -7.93 6.89 3.66
C GLY A 125 -7.50 6.30 2.31
N ASP A 126 -7.00 7.16 1.43
CA ASP A 126 -6.73 6.82 0.04
C ASP A 126 -5.27 6.41 -0.18
N TYR A 127 -5.05 5.56 -1.19
CA TYR A 127 -3.73 5.25 -1.74
C TYR A 127 -2.73 4.68 -0.73
N ASN A 128 -3.18 3.93 0.27
CA ASN A 128 -2.30 3.26 1.22
C ASN A 128 -1.81 1.91 0.67
N MET A 129 -0.61 1.52 1.08
CA MET A 129 -0.06 0.19 0.81
C MET A 129 0.08 -0.54 2.14
N ILE A 130 -0.84 -1.45 2.42
CA ILE A 130 -0.86 -2.31 3.61
C ILE A 130 -0.42 -3.70 3.17
N GLN A 131 0.80 -4.08 3.54
CA GLN A 131 1.36 -5.34 3.09
C GLN A 131 0.85 -6.53 3.92
N SER A 132 1.15 -7.73 3.45
CA SER A 132 0.66 -8.99 4.01
C SER A 132 0.97 -9.16 5.50
N TYR A 133 0.11 -9.87 6.22
CA TYR A 133 0.23 -10.16 7.66
C TYR A 133 0.21 -8.92 8.57
N THR A 134 -0.27 -7.78 8.10
CA THR A 134 -0.42 -6.56 8.90
C THR A 134 -1.71 -6.61 9.71
N VAL A 135 -1.64 -6.20 10.97
CA VAL A 135 -2.80 -6.10 11.85
C VAL A 135 -3.08 -4.63 12.15
N ILE A 136 -4.24 -4.16 11.71
CA ILE A 136 -4.80 -2.85 12.06
C ILE A 136 -5.88 -3.10 13.11
N GLY A 137 -5.69 -2.59 14.31
CA GLY A 137 -6.62 -2.75 15.44
C GLY A 137 -7.91 -1.93 15.28
N HIS A 138 -8.78 -2.04 16.29
CA HIS A 138 -10.03 -1.30 16.34
C HIS A 138 -9.81 0.21 16.51
N ASP A 139 -10.70 1.04 15.97
CA ASP A 139 -10.68 2.51 16.10
C ASP A 139 -9.39 3.17 15.56
N VAL A 140 -8.62 2.49 14.73
CA VAL A 140 -7.43 3.04 14.09
C VAL A 140 -7.83 3.94 12.94
N LYS A 141 -7.23 5.14 12.87
CA LYS A 141 -7.40 6.08 11.76
C LYS A 141 -6.11 6.19 10.98
N ILE A 142 -6.18 5.90 9.70
CA ILE A 142 -5.06 5.98 8.76
C ILE A 142 -5.42 6.99 7.68
N GLY A 143 -4.59 8.00 7.51
CA GLY A 143 -4.71 8.98 6.45
C GLY A 143 -4.36 8.42 5.06
N ASN A 144 -3.67 9.20 4.26
CA ASN A 144 -3.45 8.89 2.85
C ASN A 144 -1.96 8.62 2.56
N TRP A 145 -1.70 7.89 1.49
CA TRP A 145 -0.35 7.69 0.95
C TRP A 145 0.62 6.92 1.85
N ASN A 146 0.13 6.27 2.89
CA ASN A 146 0.97 5.55 3.84
C ASN A 146 1.47 4.23 3.26
N ARG A 147 2.64 3.83 3.69
CA ARG A 147 3.21 2.51 3.47
C ARG A 147 3.37 1.81 4.82
N ILE A 148 2.68 0.70 4.97
CA ILE A 148 2.70 -0.16 6.15
C ILE A 148 3.21 -1.51 5.70
N ASP A 149 4.45 -1.81 6.04
CA ASP A 149 5.13 -3.02 5.59
C ASP A 149 4.63 -4.27 6.34
N THR A 150 5.07 -5.43 5.87
CA THR A 150 4.62 -6.73 6.37
C THR A 150 4.84 -6.90 7.87
N HIS A 151 3.94 -7.63 8.55
CA HIS A 151 3.97 -7.91 10.00
C HIS A 151 3.92 -6.67 10.92
N VAL A 152 3.49 -5.52 10.43
CA VAL A 152 3.24 -4.37 11.30
C VAL A 152 1.98 -4.60 12.12
N THR A 153 2.02 -4.20 13.40
CA THR A 153 0.85 -4.25 14.29
C THR A 153 0.54 -2.84 14.79
N LEU A 154 -0.63 -2.34 14.41
CA LEU A 154 -1.24 -1.14 14.98
C LEU A 154 -2.29 -1.60 15.98
N VAL A 155 -2.10 -1.35 17.29
CA VAL A 155 -2.97 -1.91 18.31
C VAL A 155 -4.36 -1.27 18.24
N GLY A 156 -4.77 -0.36 19.05
CA GLY A 156 -6.11 0.24 19.00
C GLY A 156 -6.06 1.76 19.22
N GLY A 157 -7.02 2.50 18.63
CA GLY A 157 -7.16 3.93 18.81
C GLY A 157 -6.00 4.79 18.27
N ILE A 158 -5.20 4.25 17.36
CA ILE A 158 -4.02 4.91 16.80
C ILE A 158 -4.42 5.87 15.69
N VAL A 159 -3.69 6.98 15.56
CA VAL A 159 -3.82 7.90 14.43
C VAL A 159 -2.52 7.90 13.62
N ILE A 160 -2.59 7.44 12.40
CA ILE A 160 -1.54 7.52 11.38
C ILE A 160 -1.94 8.61 10.40
N GLU A 161 -1.19 9.70 10.32
CA GLU A 161 -1.49 10.78 9.38
C GLU A 161 -1.07 10.41 7.95
N ASP A 162 -0.59 11.34 7.14
CA ASP A 162 -0.29 11.12 5.72
C ASP A 162 1.22 10.88 5.45
N ASP A 163 1.53 10.22 4.33
CA ASP A 163 2.90 10.03 3.82
C ASP A 163 3.87 9.32 4.79
N ILE A 164 3.36 8.42 5.63
CA ILE A 164 4.13 7.72 6.66
C ILE A 164 4.64 6.37 6.14
N ASN A 165 5.86 6.01 6.56
CA ASN A 165 6.42 4.69 6.31
C ASN A 165 6.64 3.95 7.63
N ILE A 166 5.95 2.82 7.80
CA ILE A 166 6.11 1.92 8.96
C ILE A 166 6.71 0.62 8.46
N HIS A 167 7.94 0.37 8.86
CA HIS A 167 8.70 -0.77 8.34
C HIS A 167 8.38 -2.08 9.07
N THR A 168 8.74 -3.17 8.40
CA THR A 168 8.46 -4.56 8.76
C THR A 168 8.58 -4.85 10.26
N GLY A 169 7.57 -5.48 10.82
CA GLY A 169 7.56 -5.97 12.20
C GLY A 169 7.45 -4.89 13.29
N ALA A 170 7.23 -3.62 12.92
CA ALA A 170 7.04 -2.58 13.91
C ALA A 170 5.69 -2.73 14.64
N VAL A 171 5.67 -2.39 15.92
CA VAL A 171 4.47 -2.41 16.76
C VAL A 171 4.22 -0.99 17.29
N ILE A 172 3.02 -0.47 17.01
CA ILE A 172 2.56 0.81 17.53
C ILE A 172 1.55 0.55 18.64
N SER A 173 1.81 1.09 19.83
CA SER A 173 0.97 0.93 21.01
C SER A 173 -0.30 1.76 20.96
N HIS A 174 -1.23 1.48 21.88
CA HIS A 174 -2.55 2.14 21.96
C HIS A 174 -2.45 3.68 21.98
N ASN A 175 -3.40 4.31 21.28
CA ASN A 175 -3.62 5.76 21.30
C ASN A 175 -2.39 6.60 20.89
N VAL A 176 -1.44 6.00 20.20
CA VAL A 176 -0.28 6.73 19.66
C VAL A 176 -0.69 7.48 18.40
N ARG A 177 -0.12 8.68 18.22
CA ARG A 177 -0.19 9.43 16.96
C ARG A 177 1.16 9.36 16.26
N VAL A 178 1.14 9.05 14.98
CA VAL A 178 2.30 9.17 14.07
C VAL A 178 1.96 10.29 13.10
N GLU A 179 2.73 11.38 13.19
CA GLU A 179 2.47 12.60 12.41
C GLU A 179 3.08 12.49 11.00
N SER A 180 2.55 13.29 10.07
CA SER A 180 2.82 13.20 8.62
C SER A 180 4.31 13.18 8.26
N GLY A 181 4.65 12.35 7.28
CA GLY A 181 6.02 12.20 6.78
C GLY A 181 6.98 11.49 7.74
N ALA A 182 6.50 10.94 8.85
CA ALA A 182 7.34 10.22 9.79
C ALA A 182 7.73 8.81 9.28
N HIS A 183 8.84 8.30 9.79
CA HIS A 183 9.32 6.95 9.51
C HIS A 183 9.48 6.16 10.80
N VAL A 184 8.95 4.94 10.82
CA VAL A 184 9.14 3.98 11.91
C VAL A 184 10.00 2.83 11.40
N GLY A 185 11.18 2.66 11.98
CA GLY A 185 12.14 1.61 11.61
C GLY A 185 11.61 0.20 11.88
N ALA A 186 12.18 -0.78 11.19
CA ALA A 186 11.79 -2.19 11.35
C ALA A 186 11.94 -2.68 12.80
N CYS A 187 11.04 -3.56 13.24
CA CYS A 187 11.02 -4.18 14.58
C CYS A 187 10.99 -3.16 15.73
N SER A 188 10.52 -1.95 15.50
CA SER A 188 10.43 -0.91 16.52
C SER A 188 9.18 -1.05 17.37
N PHE A 189 9.29 -0.76 18.69
CA PHE A 189 8.14 -0.61 19.57
C PHE A 189 7.90 0.87 19.88
N VAL A 190 6.81 1.42 19.36
CA VAL A 190 6.43 2.83 19.49
C VAL A 190 5.30 2.95 20.50
N PHE A 191 5.54 3.68 21.59
CA PHE A 191 4.56 3.92 22.65
C PHE A 191 4.34 5.42 22.96
N ARG A 192 4.90 6.31 22.13
CA ARG A 192 4.74 7.77 22.22
C ARG A 192 4.54 8.35 20.83
N THR A 193 3.94 9.54 20.77
CA THR A 193 3.79 10.28 19.52
C THR A 193 5.10 10.41 18.75
N VAL A 194 5.07 10.06 17.48
CA VAL A 194 6.16 10.28 16.53
C VAL A 194 5.90 11.59 15.81
N LYS A 195 6.84 12.53 15.91
CA LYS A 195 6.69 13.87 15.33
C LYS A 195 6.88 13.88 13.82
N ALA A 196 6.19 14.81 13.15
CA ALA A 196 6.22 14.97 11.71
C ALA A 196 7.65 14.98 11.14
N GLY A 197 7.86 14.26 10.04
CA GLY A 197 9.13 14.18 9.33
C GLY A 197 10.28 13.57 10.11
N THR A 198 10.04 12.94 11.28
CA THR A 198 11.11 12.31 12.05
C THR A 198 11.19 10.81 11.81
N THR A 199 12.39 10.27 12.00
CA THR A 199 12.63 8.82 11.99
C THR A 199 12.85 8.33 13.42
N VAL A 200 12.07 7.31 13.80
CA VAL A 200 12.24 6.60 15.08
C VAL A 200 12.60 5.15 14.85
N MET A 201 13.43 4.57 15.73
CA MET A 201 13.85 3.17 15.61
C MET A 201 14.20 2.57 16.99
N GLY A 202 14.01 1.26 17.12
CA GLY A 202 14.41 0.46 18.27
C GLY A 202 13.26 0.02 19.18
N ASN A 203 13.59 -0.73 20.23
CA ASN A 203 12.66 -1.21 21.25
C ASN A 203 13.23 -0.87 22.65
N PRO A 204 12.72 0.19 23.33
CA PRO A 204 11.70 1.14 22.83
C PRO A 204 12.24 2.06 21.73
N ALA A 205 11.34 2.50 20.84
CA ALA A 205 11.70 3.38 19.73
C ALA A 205 12.18 4.77 20.21
N LYS A 206 13.29 5.21 19.65
CA LYS A 206 13.87 6.55 19.90
C LYS A 206 14.07 7.27 18.58
N LYS A 207 14.01 8.61 18.61
CA LYS A 207 14.33 9.43 17.45
C LYS A 207 15.80 9.23 17.05
N ILE A 208 16.04 9.03 15.75
CA ILE A 208 17.38 8.89 15.16
C ILE A 208 17.67 9.95 14.11
N MET A 209 16.64 10.55 13.52
CA MET A 209 16.70 11.68 12.60
C MET A 209 15.47 12.56 12.77
#